data_7728aca3b7d6b1d463eed92a8bb83034
#
_entry.id   7728aca3b7d6b1d463eed92a8bb83034
#
_cell.length_a   1.000
_cell.length_b   1.000
_cell.length_c   1.000
_cell.angle_alpha   90.00
_cell.angle_beta   90.00
_cell.angle_gamma   90.00
#
_symmetry.space_group_name_H-M   'P 1'
#
loop_
_entity.id
_entity.type
_entity.pdbx_description
1 polymer ?
#
loop_
_entity_poly.entity_id
_entity_poly.type
_entity_poly.pdbx_seq_one_letter_code
_entity_poly.pdbx_strand_id
1 'polypeptide(L)'
;MREDEKAFELFLKTFNIKVNYHQDKVSLLKDILRAFSKIPYENITKHDFYKKKFISPYDVMKNFILYGAGGTCFPLVYFLKRILDFFGFNSFIALADRTYAPSSHCVVFVQIKDEIFLTDVGFSVFVPVKIEHPKTLINLPQGKLEFVIDGNKIDVFSAFDNGHRKFRYSTFLKPCSFDDFFSAWEKTYEFEMMNHIIIVKERSDELVYIRDNFVHFIKDGVSRNLKMSLDDVRKIVVSLGIEEKIFDKAVSNLGWKDKEI
;
A
#
# COMPACT_ATOMS: atom_id res chain seq x y z
N MET A 1 -15.28 -11.29 20.87
CA MET A 1 -14.73 -11.37 19.50
C MET A 1 -13.40 -10.64 19.50
N ARG A 2 -12.32 -11.25 19.04
CA ARG A 2 -11.01 -10.61 18.95
C ARG A 2 -11.05 -9.46 17.95
N GLU A 3 -10.21 -8.44 18.10
CA GLU A 3 -10.19 -7.30 17.17
C GLU A 3 -9.98 -7.72 15.72
N ASP A 4 -9.12 -8.71 15.49
CA ASP A 4 -8.89 -9.28 14.15
C ASP A 4 -10.15 -9.88 13.55
N GLU A 5 -10.95 -10.63 14.33
CA GLU A 5 -12.20 -11.22 13.84
C GLU A 5 -13.20 -10.16 13.38
N LYS A 6 -13.29 -9.04 14.13
CA LYS A 6 -14.11 -7.90 13.73
C LYS A 6 -13.59 -7.25 12.43
N ALA A 7 -12.26 -7.11 12.31
CA ALA A 7 -11.67 -6.57 11.09
C ALA A 7 -12.00 -7.42 9.87
N PHE A 8 -11.94 -8.75 10.00
CA PHE A 8 -12.24 -9.68 8.91
C PHE A 8 -13.72 -9.63 8.50
N GLU A 9 -14.64 -9.65 9.47
CA GLU A 9 -16.07 -9.51 9.19
C GLU A 9 -16.37 -8.19 8.45
N LEU A 10 -15.78 -7.07 8.92
CA LEU A 10 -15.93 -5.78 8.27
C LEU A 10 -15.34 -5.80 6.85
N PHE A 11 -14.17 -6.40 6.66
CA PHE A 11 -13.53 -6.51 5.35
C PHE A 11 -14.39 -7.31 4.37
N LEU A 12 -14.84 -8.52 4.77
CA LEU A 12 -15.69 -9.37 3.94
C LEU A 12 -17.00 -8.66 3.55
N LYS A 13 -17.63 -8.02 4.53
CA LYS A 13 -18.90 -7.30 4.32
C LYS A 13 -18.72 -6.08 3.42
N THR A 14 -17.72 -5.24 3.69
CA THR A 14 -17.50 -3.98 2.99
C THR A 14 -17.17 -4.22 1.51
N PHE A 15 -16.37 -5.25 1.21
CA PHE A 15 -15.94 -5.55 -0.15
C PHE A 15 -16.73 -6.68 -0.82
N ASN A 16 -17.80 -7.17 -0.17
CA ASN A 16 -18.66 -8.24 -0.66
C ASN A 16 -17.88 -9.49 -1.09
N ILE A 17 -16.85 -9.87 -0.31
CA ILE A 17 -16.07 -11.06 -0.57
C ILE A 17 -16.86 -12.28 -0.07
N LYS A 18 -17.27 -13.12 -1.01
CA LYS A 18 -17.93 -14.40 -0.68
C LYS A 18 -16.88 -15.46 -0.41
N VAL A 19 -16.90 -16.03 0.78
CA VAL A 19 -16.03 -17.16 1.11
C VAL A 19 -16.55 -18.39 0.37
N ASN A 20 -15.79 -18.84 -0.63
CA ASN A 20 -16.06 -20.10 -1.32
C ASN A 20 -14.89 -21.05 -1.07
N TYR A 21 -15.11 -22.08 -0.27
CA TYR A 21 -14.08 -23.06 0.11
C TYR A 21 -13.57 -23.91 -1.08
N HIS A 22 -14.28 -23.89 -2.21
CA HIS A 22 -13.89 -24.59 -3.44
C HIS A 22 -13.19 -23.66 -4.45
N GLN A 23 -13.05 -22.36 -4.11
CA GLN A 23 -12.37 -21.41 -4.98
C GLN A 23 -10.88 -21.73 -5.06
N ASP A 24 -10.33 -21.63 -6.26
CA ASP A 24 -8.88 -21.68 -6.47
C ASP A 24 -8.16 -20.59 -5.65
N LYS A 25 -7.07 -20.98 -4.98
CA LYS A 25 -6.33 -20.08 -4.09
C LYS A 25 -5.76 -18.84 -4.80
N VAL A 26 -5.33 -18.95 -6.05
CA VAL A 26 -4.84 -17.80 -6.82
C VAL A 26 -5.98 -16.83 -7.11
N SER A 27 -7.15 -17.35 -7.46
CA SER A 27 -8.36 -16.54 -7.68
C SER A 27 -8.81 -15.83 -6.41
N LEU A 28 -8.80 -16.53 -5.26
CA LEU A 28 -9.10 -15.91 -3.97
C LEU A 28 -8.09 -14.81 -3.62
N LEU A 29 -6.80 -15.04 -3.85
CA LEU A 29 -5.75 -14.04 -3.63
C LEU A 29 -5.99 -12.78 -4.50
N LYS A 30 -6.38 -12.96 -5.77
CA LYS A 30 -6.74 -11.84 -6.66
C LYS A 30 -7.94 -11.04 -6.12
N ASP A 31 -8.98 -11.71 -5.61
CA ASP A 31 -10.16 -11.04 -5.06
C ASP A 31 -9.81 -10.25 -3.79
N ILE A 32 -8.97 -10.81 -2.90
CA ILE A 32 -8.46 -10.12 -1.72
C ILE A 32 -7.67 -8.87 -2.14
N LEU A 33 -6.74 -8.98 -3.07
CA LEU A 33 -5.92 -7.85 -3.53
C LEU A 33 -6.77 -6.77 -4.21
N ARG A 34 -7.78 -7.17 -5.00
CA ARG A 34 -8.76 -6.24 -5.59
C ARG A 34 -9.55 -5.48 -4.51
N ALA A 35 -9.87 -6.11 -3.38
CA ALA A 35 -10.48 -5.40 -2.25
C ALA A 35 -9.52 -4.39 -1.64
N PHE A 36 -8.25 -4.75 -1.46
CA PHE A 36 -7.21 -3.83 -0.97
C PHE A 36 -6.99 -2.63 -1.90
N SER A 37 -7.20 -2.74 -3.22
CA SER A 37 -7.06 -1.59 -4.13
C SER A 37 -8.07 -0.46 -3.84
N LYS A 38 -9.13 -0.74 -3.09
CA LYS A 38 -10.11 0.27 -2.66
C LYS A 38 -9.65 1.06 -1.43
N ILE A 39 -8.72 0.50 -0.65
CA ILE A 39 -8.17 1.13 0.55
C ILE A 39 -6.98 2.00 0.14
N PRO A 40 -7.01 3.32 0.36
CA PRO A 40 -5.90 4.18 -0.05
C PRO A 40 -4.63 3.91 0.77
N TYR A 41 -3.47 4.01 0.12
CA TYR A 41 -2.25 4.31 0.84
C TYR A 41 -2.29 5.80 1.23
N GLU A 42 -2.10 6.11 2.51
CA GLU A 42 -2.08 7.48 2.97
C GLU A 42 -1.35 7.61 4.32
N ASN A 43 -0.86 8.78 4.61
CA ASN A 43 -0.26 9.10 5.91
C ASN A 43 -1.03 10.18 6.69
N ILE A 44 -2.17 10.68 6.18
CA ILE A 44 -2.97 11.70 6.86
C ILE A 44 -3.54 11.19 8.17
N THR A 45 -3.90 9.91 8.24
CA THR A 45 -4.30 9.28 9.51
C THR A 45 -3.19 9.32 10.53
N LYS A 46 -1.91 9.26 10.18
CA LYS A 46 -0.80 9.45 11.12
C LYS A 46 -0.81 10.83 11.76
N HIS A 47 -1.25 11.85 11.06
CA HIS A 47 -1.26 13.22 11.57
C HIS A 47 -2.48 13.53 12.44
N ASP A 48 -3.57 12.80 12.31
CA ASP A 48 -4.78 13.03 13.07
C ASP A 48 -4.87 12.19 14.35
N PHE A 49 -4.61 10.90 14.25
CA PHE A 49 -4.90 9.94 15.30
C PHE A 49 -3.69 9.56 16.21
N TYR A 50 -2.61 10.18 16.25
CA TYR A 50 -1.28 9.81 16.36
C TYR A 50 -0.44 9.83 17.48
N LYS A 51 -0.96 9.55 18.50
CA LYS A 51 -0.21 9.04 19.66
C LYS A 51 0.01 7.51 19.61
N LYS A 52 -0.66 6.78 18.70
CA LYS A 52 -0.48 5.34 18.54
C LYS A 52 0.45 5.05 17.36
N LYS A 53 1.62 4.50 17.63
CA LYS A 53 2.55 4.01 16.60
C LYS A 53 2.04 2.76 15.86
N PHE A 54 1.21 1.95 16.52
CA PHE A 54 0.62 0.74 15.94
C PHE A 54 -0.83 0.98 15.51
N ILE A 55 -1.17 0.61 14.28
CA ILE A 55 -2.51 0.66 13.71
C ILE A 55 -2.96 -0.78 13.44
N SER A 56 -3.96 -1.26 14.16
CA SER A 56 -4.46 -2.62 14.01
C SER A 56 -5.25 -2.80 12.69
N PRO A 57 -5.46 -4.05 12.22
CA PRO A 57 -6.37 -4.34 11.12
C PRO A 57 -7.78 -3.73 11.31
N TYR A 58 -8.26 -3.75 12.56
CA TYR A 58 -9.54 -3.14 12.91
C TYR A 58 -9.52 -1.62 12.76
N ASP A 59 -8.41 -0.95 13.17
CA ASP A 59 -8.27 0.48 12.99
C ASP A 59 -8.24 0.86 11.51
N VAL A 60 -7.54 0.09 10.64
CA VAL A 60 -7.54 0.32 9.19
C VAL A 60 -8.95 0.23 8.63
N MET A 61 -9.72 -0.82 8.96
CA MET A 61 -11.10 -0.96 8.50
C MET A 61 -12.02 0.12 9.04
N LYS A 62 -11.87 0.49 10.30
CA LYS A 62 -12.63 1.59 10.92
C LYS A 62 -12.34 2.91 10.23
N ASN A 63 -11.08 3.23 9.97
CA ASN A 63 -10.68 4.45 9.26
C ASN A 63 -11.23 4.45 7.83
N PHE A 64 -11.21 3.30 7.15
CA PHE A 64 -11.77 3.18 5.81
C PHE A 64 -13.29 3.41 5.79
N ILE A 65 -14.03 2.78 6.70
CA ILE A 65 -15.50 2.90 6.75
C ILE A 65 -15.94 4.30 7.15
N LEU A 66 -15.25 4.93 8.12
CA LEU A 66 -15.64 6.23 8.64
C LEU A 66 -15.14 7.40 7.80
N TYR A 67 -13.97 7.27 7.20
CA TYR A 67 -13.27 8.41 6.60
C TYR A 67 -12.75 8.15 5.19
N GLY A 68 -12.95 6.96 4.62
CA GLY A 68 -12.35 6.57 3.35
C GLY A 68 -10.83 6.50 3.37
N ALA A 69 -10.22 6.48 4.57
CA ALA A 69 -8.78 6.46 4.78
C ALA A 69 -8.25 5.03 4.96
N GLY A 70 -6.96 4.83 4.83
CA GLY A 70 -6.34 3.51 4.94
C GLY A 70 -5.17 3.50 5.91
N GLY A 71 -3.97 3.70 5.37
CA GLY A 71 -2.73 3.74 6.12
C GLY A 71 -1.50 3.68 5.22
N THR A 72 -0.32 3.69 5.82
CA THR A 72 0.95 3.50 5.11
C THR A 72 1.23 2.01 4.82
N CYS A 73 2.38 1.68 4.22
CA CYS A 73 2.71 0.31 3.83
C CYS A 73 2.64 -0.70 5.00
N PHE A 74 3.18 -0.36 6.17
CA PHE A 74 3.22 -1.31 7.29
C PHE A 74 1.83 -1.73 7.80
N PRO A 75 0.90 -0.83 8.16
CA PRO A 75 -0.45 -1.24 8.56
C PRO A 75 -1.21 -1.97 7.45
N LEU A 76 -1.07 -1.56 6.18
CA LEU A 76 -1.75 -2.22 5.07
C LEU A 76 -1.20 -3.64 4.83
N VAL A 77 0.12 -3.83 4.86
CA VAL A 77 0.78 -5.14 4.71
C VAL A 77 0.48 -6.05 5.91
N TYR A 78 0.49 -5.51 7.13
CA TYR A 78 0.11 -6.27 8.31
C TYR A 78 -1.35 -6.74 8.22
N PHE A 79 -2.25 -5.86 7.80
CA PHE A 79 -3.66 -6.22 7.61
C PHE A 79 -3.82 -7.29 6.52
N LEU A 80 -3.16 -7.14 5.37
CA LEU A 80 -3.17 -8.17 4.31
C LEU A 80 -2.69 -9.52 4.86
N LYS A 81 -1.58 -9.53 5.60
CA LYS A 81 -1.06 -10.77 6.22
C LYS A 81 -2.10 -11.43 7.12
N ARG A 82 -2.81 -10.64 7.95
CA ARG A 82 -3.86 -11.19 8.84
C ARG A 82 -5.06 -11.75 8.07
N ILE A 83 -5.46 -11.10 6.96
CA ILE A 83 -6.50 -11.62 6.06
C ILE A 83 -6.05 -12.93 5.41
N LEU A 84 -4.80 -13.00 4.94
CA LEU A 84 -4.25 -14.21 4.33
C LEU A 84 -4.19 -15.38 5.34
N ASP A 85 -3.83 -15.10 6.59
CA ASP A 85 -3.86 -16.09 7.68
C ASP A 85 -5.27 -16.62 7.93
N PHE A 86 -6.26 -15.73 7.97
CA PHE A 86 -7.67 -16.10 8.14
C PHE A 86 -8.14 -17.06 7.04
N PHE A 87 -7.72 -16.84 5.80
CA PHE A 87 -8.04 -17.72 4.67
C PHE A 87 -7.10 -18.93 4.54
N GLY A 88 -6.19 -19.16 5.49
CA GLY A 88 -5.28 -20.31 5.51
C GLY A 88 -4.28 -20.32 4.35
N PHE A 89 -3.76 -19.15 3.96
CA PHE A 89 -2.62 -19.07 3.07
C PHE A 89 -1.31 -19.30 3.83
N ASN A 90 -0.40 -20.03 3.19
CA ASN A 90 1.00 -20.04 3.63
C ASN A 90 1.67 -18.75 3.16
N SER A 91 1.90 -17.82 4.07
CA SER A 91 2.41 -16.49 3.74
C SER A 91 3.30 -15.92 4.83
N PHE A 92 4.20 -15.02 4.46
CA PHE A 92 5.06 -14.30 5.41
C PHE A 92 5.34 -12.87 4.94
N ILE A 93 5.63 -12.00 5.90
CA ILE A 93 6.08 -10.63 5.63
C ILE A 93 7.60 -10.66 5.45
N ALA A 94 8.09 -9.91 4.47
CA ALA A 94 9.49 -9.58 4.30
C ALA A 94 9.67 -8.06 4.32
N LEU A 95 10.76 -7.60 4.95
CA LEU A 95 11.17 -6.21 4.91
C LEU A 95 11.82 -5.89 3.56
N ALA A 96 11.74 -4.64 3.16
CA ALA A 96 12.28 -4.16 1.91
C ALA A 96 13.02 -2.84 2.09
N ASP A 97 14.13 -2.70 1.36
CA ASP A 97 15.04 -1.56 1.43
C ASP A 97 14.75 -0.60 0.28
N ARG A 98 14.49 0.66 0.59
CA ARG A 98 14.42 1.74 -0.39
C ARG A 98 15.73 2.52 -0.42
N THR A 99 15.91 3.34 -1.44
CA THR A 99 17.13 4.16 -1.61
C THR A 99 17.42 5.07 -0.42
N TYR A 100 16.41 5.48 0.33
CA TYR A 100 16.57 6.46 1.42
C TYR A 100 16.73 5.81 2.80
N ALA A 101 16.32 4.55 2.98
CA ALA A 101 16.51 3.85 4.25
C ALA A 101 16.33 2.33 4.09
N PRO A 102 17.12 1.52 4.81
CA PRO A 102 16.88 0.08 4.93
C PRO A 102 15.60 -0.16 5.72
N SER A 103 14.94 -1.29 5.43
CA SER A 103 13.71 -1.75 6.08
C SER A 103 12.59 -0.69 6.12
N SER A 104 12.58 0.22 5.13
CA SER A 104 11.62 1.33 5.05
C SER A 104 10.34 0.96 4.31
N HIS A 105 10.27 -0.27 3.82
CA HIS A 105 9.12 -0.84 3.13
C HIS A 105 8.94 -2.31 3.53
N CYS A 106 7.80 -2.91 3.17
CA CYS A 106 7.52 -4.31 3.44
C CYS A 106 6.55 -4.88 2.39
N VAL A 107 6.64 -6.18 2.18
CA VAL A 107 5.82 -6.94 1.22
C VAL A 107 5.35 -8.25 1.86
N VAL A 108 4.37 -8.92 1.24
CA VAL A 108 3.96 -10.27 1.63
C VAL A 108 4.29 -11.25 0.51
N PHE A 109 4.96 -12.33 0.87
CA PHE A 109 5.10 -13.50 0.02
C PHE A 109 4.02 -14.51 0.37
N VAL A 110 3.44 -15.12 -0.66
CA VAL A 110 2.37 -16.13 -0.56
C VAL A 110 2.79 -17.35 -1.34
N GLN A 111 2.86 -18.49 -0.67
CA GLN A 111 3.11 -19.78 -1.33
C GLN A 111 1.77 -20.47 -1.66
N ILE A 112 1.58 -20.81 -2.91
CA ILE A 112 0.42 -21.58 -3.39
C ILE A 112 0.97 -22.77 -4.19
N LYS A 113 0.84 -23.97 -3.67
CA LYS A 113 1.49 -25.17 -4.21
C LYS A 113 3.02 -24.95 -4.29
N ASP A 114 3.59 -25.13 -5.46
CA ASP A 114 5.03 -24.97 -5.72
C ASP A 114 5.39 -23.55 -6.22
N GLU A 115 4.42 -22.65 -6.26
CA GLU A 115 4.60 -21.29 -6.77
C GLU A 115 4.67 -20.28 -5.62
N ILE A 116 5.51 -19.26 -5.79
CA ILE A 116 5.64 -18.14 -4.86
C ILE A 116 5.17 -16.89 -5.54
N PHE A 117 4.29 -16.15 -4.85
CA PHE A 117 3.77 -14.88 -5.28
C PHE A 117 4.20 -13.76 -4.32
N LEU A 118 4.64 -12.64 -4.86
CA LEU A 118 4.82 -11.39 -4.13
C LEU A 118 3.54 -10.57 -4.25
N THR A 119 3.13 -9.97 -3.14
CA THR A 119 2.02 -9.00 -3.06
C THR A 119 2.50 -7.75 -2.35
N ASP A 120 2.21 -6.56 -2.89
CA ASP A 120 2.68 -5.30 -2.32
C ASP A 120 1.61 -4.22 -2.36
N VAL A 121 0.67 -4.33 -1.42
CA VAL A 121 -0.42 -3.33 -1.27
C VAL A 121 0.09 -1.95 -0.85
N GLY A 122 1.28 -1.90 -0.24
CA GLY A 122 1.94 -0.65 0.14
C GLY A 122 2.55 0.12 -1.03
N PHE A 123 2.78 -0.56 -2.17
CA PHE A 123 3.25 0.05 -3.42
C PHE A 123 2.19 0.00 -4.53
N SER A 124 0.94 -0.23 -4.16
CA SER A 124 -0.22 -0.32 -5.07
C SER A 124 -0.09 -1.44 -6.12
N VAL A 125 0.53 -2.56 -5.75
CA VAL A 125 0.56 -3.77 -6.57
C VAL A 125 -0.56 -4.71 -6.11
N PHE A 126 -1.74 -4.55 -6.71
CA PHE A 126 -2.95 -5.27 -6.33
C PHE A 126 -3.21 -6.53 -7.18
N VAL A 127 -2.13 -7.11 -7.67
CA VAL A 127 -2.14 -8.39 -8.37
C VAL A 127 -1.09 -9.32 -7.75
N PRO A 128 -1.31 -10.65 -7.72
CA PRO A 128 -0.27 -11.57 -7.29
C PRO A 128 0.83 -11.63 -8.35
N VAL A 129 2.05 -11.28 -7.97
CA VAL A 129 3.20 -11.32 -8.87
C VAL A 129 3.92 -12.64 -8.68
N LYS A 130 3.80 -13.56 -9.64
CA LYS A 130 4.53 -14.81 -9.62
C LYS A 130 6.02 -14.55 -9.74
N ILE A 131 6.80 -15.10 -8.83
CA ILE A 131 8.27 -14.95 -8.83
C ILE A 131 8.87 -16.01 -9.75
N GLU A 132 9.38 -15.58 -10.90
CA GLU A 132 9.97 -16.44 -11.93
C GLU A 132 11.37 -15.95 -12.31
N HIS A 133 12.36 -16.85 -12.25
CA HIS A 133 13.73 -16.55 -12.64
C HIS A 133 13.90 -16.41 -14.17
N PRO A 134 14.75 -15.48 -14.64
CA PRO A 134 15.53 -14.51 -13.86
C PRO A 134 14.76 -13.24 -13.56
N LYS A 135 13.56 -13.07 -14.14
CA LYS A 135 12.74 -11.88 -13.95
C LYS A 135 11.26 -12.08 -14.26
N THR A 136 10.43 -11.31 -13.59
CA THR A 136 9.00 -11.16 -13.88
C THR A 136 8.71 -9.72 -14.29
N LEU A 137 7.92 -9.51 -15.34
CA LEU A 137 7.45 -8.21 -15.80
C LEU A 137 5.93 -8.17 -15.73
N ILE A 138 5.37 -7.11 -15.11
CA ILE A 138 3.92 -6.90 -15.04
C ILE A 138 3.55 -5.50 -15.51
N ASN A 139 2.35 -5.37 -16.06
CA ASN A 139 1.75 -4.08 -16.41
C ASN A 139 0.72 -3.70 -15.36
N LEU A 140 0.81 -2.47 -14.87
CA LEU A 140 -0.10 -1.88 -13.88
C LEU A 140 -0.56 -0.51 -14.38
N PRO A 141 -1.62 0.09 -13.80
CA PRO A 141 -2.02 1.46 -14.14
C PRO A 141 -0.86 2.47 -14.04
N GLN A 142 0.02 2.31 -13.04
CA GLN A 142 1.20 3.16 -12.86
C GLN A 142 2.36 2.85 -13.82
N GLY A 143 2.21 1.91 -14.73
CA GLY A 143 3.23 1.51 -15.70
C GLY A 143 3.80 0.11 -15.43
N LYS A 144 4.91 -0.19 -16.10
CA LYS A 144 5.55 -1.50 -16.02
C LYS A 144 6.41 -1.62 -14.77
N LEU A 145 6.27 -2.74 -14.04
CA LEU A 145 7.20 -3.12 -12.98
C LEU A 145 7.97 -4.37 -13.40
N GLU A 146 9.28 -4.33 -13.20
CA GLU A 146 10.21 -5.44 -13.41
C GLU A 146 10.74 -5.91 -12.05
N PHE A 147 10.60 -7.19 -11.78
CA PHE A 147 11.13 -7.88 -10.61
C PHE A 147 12.31 -8.72 -11.09
N VAL A 148 13.50 -8.35 -10.69
CA VAL A 148 14.75 -9.07 -11.04
C VAL A 148 15.12 -9.97 -9.89
N ILE A 149 15.26 -11.28 -10.15
CA ILE A 149 15.45 -12.30 -9.13
C ILE A 149 16.88 -12.83 -9.22
N ASP A 150 17.64 -12.66 -8.13
CA ASP A 150 18.99 -13.20 -7.98
C ASP A 150 19.07 -14.01 -6.67
N GLY A 151 19.01 -15.32 -6.79
CA GLY A 151 18.87 -16.23 -5.65
C GLY A 151 17.61 -15.90 -4.84
N ASN A 152 17.80 -15.48 -3.59
CA ASN A 152 16.73 -15.07 -2.70
C ASN A 152 16.46 -13.53 -2.73
N LYS A 153 17.29 -12.77 -3.45
CA LYS A 153 17.14 -11.32 -3.57
C LYS A 153 16.21 -10.98 -4.72
N ILE A 154 15.34 -10.00 -4.51
CA ILE A 154 14.43 -9.47 -5.52
C ILE A 154 14.59 -7.96 -5.54
N ASP A 155 15.05 -7.44 -6.67
CA ASP A 155 15.15 -6.01 -6.94
C ASP A 155 13.96 -5.57 -7.81
N VAL A 156 13.26 -4.53 -7.40
CA VAL A 156 12.06 -4.03 -8.08
C VAL A 156 12.33 -2.69 -8.74
N PHE A 157 11.98 -2.61 -10.01
CA PHE A 157 12.16 -1.41 -10.85
C PHE A 157 10.86 -1.01 -11.52
N SER A 158 10.64 0.29 -11.69
CA SER A 158 9.77 0.76 -12.78
C SER A 158 10.54 0.69 -14.08
N ALA A 159 9.98 0.03 -15.09
CA ALA A 159 10.56 -0.10 -16.41
C ALA A 159 9.85 0.82 -17.41
N PHE A 160 10.61 1.49 -18.26
CA PHE A 160 10.11 2.42 -19.25
C PHE A 160 10.40 1.89 -20.67
N ASP A 161 9.57 2.26 -21.65
CA ASP A 161 9.68 1.75 -23.01
C ASP A 161 11.01 2.14 -23.71
N ASN A 162 11.64 3.22 -23.27
CA ASN A 162 12.96 3.64 -23.73
C ASN A 162 14.13 2.85 -23.14
N GLY A 163 13.86 1.76 -22.41
CA GLY A 163 14.86 0.92 -21.76
C GLY A 163 15.40 1.44 -20.41
N HIS A 164 15.00 2.64 -19.99
CA HIS A 164 15.36 3.13 -18.67
C HIS A 164 14.62 2.35 -17.58
N ARG A 165 15.31 2.20 -16.43
CA ARG A 165 14.74 1.60 -15.22
C ARG A 165 14.96 2.52 -14.03
N LYS A 166 13.94 2.63 -13.17
CA LYS A 166 14.04 3.35 -11.90
C LYS A 166 13.89 2.35 -10.75
N PHE A 167 14.94 2.20 -9.96
CA PHE A 167 14.91 1.35 -8.76
C PHE A 167 13.82 1.82 -7.79
N ARG A 168 13.10 0.87 -7.20
CA ARG A 168 12.03 1.13 -6.25
C ARG A 168 12.36 0.60 -4.87
N TYR A 169 12.71 -0.66 -4.78
CA TYR A 169 13.14 -1.31 -3.54
C TYR A 169 13.80 -2.65 -3.82
N SER A 170 14.47 -3.17 -2.80
CA SER A 170 15.05 -4.51 -2.74
C SER A 170 14.42 -5.28 -1.59
N THR A 171 14.13 -6.54 -1.77
CA THR A 171 13.65 -7.43 -0.70
C THR A 171 14.27 -8.81 -0.83
N PHE A 172 14.13 -9.62 0.21
CA PHE A 172 14.61 -11.00 0.20
C PHE A 172 13.44 -11.96 0.42
N LEU A 173 13.48 -13.10 -0.24
CA LEU A 173 12.57 -14.22 -0.04
C LEU A 173 12.87 -14.89 1.30
N LYS A 174 12.65 -14.15 2.38
CA LYS A 174 12.95 -14.54 3.76
C LYS A 174 11.94 -13.87 4.70
N PRO A 175 11.30 -14.63 5.60
CA PRO A 175 10.43 -14.05 6.61
C PRO A 175 11.22 -13.14 7.56
N CYS A 176 10.65 -11.99 7.90
CA CYS A 176 11.14 -11.19 9.02
C CYS A 176 10.49 -11.65 10.34
N SER A 177 11.17 -11.40 11.46
CA SER A 177 10.55 -11.58 12.78
C SER A 177 9.51 -10.50 13.03
N PHE A 178 8.57 -10.73 13.97
CA PHE A 178 7.62 -9.70 14.38
C PHE A 178 8.34 -8.51 15.02
N ASP A 179 9.38 -8.75 15.80
CA ASP A 179 10.15 -7.69 16.46
C ASP A 179 10.85 -6.80 15.43
N ASP A 180 11.49 -7.37 14.41
CA ASP A 180 12.09 -6.62 13.32
C ASP A 180 11.04 -5.83 12.55
N PHE A 181 9.89 -6.43 12.28
CA PHE A 181 8.78 -5.78 11.58
C PHE A 181 8.26 -4.56 12.34
N PHE A 182 7.97 -4.71 13.64
CA PHE A 182 7.47 -3.61 14.47
C PHE A 182 8.52 -2.53 14.69
N SER A 183 9.79 -2.90 14.89
CA SER A 183 10.89 -1.96 14.99
C SER A 183 11.04 -1.13 13.71
N ALA A 184 10.98 -1.77 12.53
CA ALA A 184 11.01 -1.09 11.25
C ALA A 184 9.79 -0.17 11.08
N TRP A 185 8.59 -0.62 11.47
CA TRP A 185 7.38 0.20 11.43
C TRP A 185 7.52 1.47 12.29
N GLU A 186 7.98 1.34 13.52
CA GLU A 186 8.21 2.49 14.40
C GLU A 186 9.16 3.52 13.77
N LYS A 187 10.26 3.08 13.18
CA LYS A 187 11.21 3.96 12.50
C LYS A 187 10.58 4.77 11.35
N THR A 188 9.53 4.25 10.71
CA THR A 188 8.86 4.99 9.62
C THR A 188 8.22 6.30 10.07
N TYR A 189 7.97 6.49 11.36
CA TYR A 189 7.44 7.75 11.88
C TYR A 189 8.49 8.89 11.87
N GLU A 190 9.77 8.55 11.79
CA GLU A 190 10.90 9.48 11.81
C GLU A 190 11.35 9.89 10.40
N PHE A 191 10.79 9.26 9.35
CA PHE A 191 11.18 9.56 7.98
C PHE A 191 10.67 10.93 7.54
N GLU A 192 11.49 11.64 6.76
CA GLU A 192 11.15 12.95 6.18
C GLU A 192 9.81 12.93 5.42
N MET A 193 9.48 11.82 4.79
CA MET A 193 8.19 11.63 4.11
C MET A 193 6.98 11.87 5.04
N MET A 194 7.15 11.73 6.35
CA MET A 194 6.09 12.01 7.31
C MET A 194 5.85 13.50 7.54
N ASN A 195 6.72 14.38 7.03
CA ASN A 195 6.54 15.83 7.03
C ASN A 195 5.75 16.33 5.81
N HIS A 196 5.27 15.42 4.98
CA HIS A 196 4.48 15.69 3.78
C HIS A 196 3.14 14.96 3.86
N ILE A 197 2.13 15.49 3.19
CA ILE A 197 0.90 14.76 2.93
C ILE A 197 1.14 13.85 1.72
N ILE A 198 0.89 12.55 1.91
CA ILE A 198 1.00 11.56 0.84
C ILE A 198 -0.28 10.75 0.79
N ILE A 199 -0.90 10.73 -0.38
CA ILE A 199 -2.09 9.92 -0.64
C ILE A 199 -1.90 9.24 -2.00
N VAL A 200 -2.16 7.93 -2.06
CA VAL A 200 -2.15 7.15 -3.31
C VAL A 200 -3.42 6.31 -3.36
N LYS A 201 -4.18 6.46 -4.42
CA LYS A 201 -5.40 5.67 -4.62
C LYS A 201 -5.71 5.46 -6.09
N GLU A 202 -6.18 4.26 -6.43
CA GLU A 202 -6.78 3.99 -7.74
C GLU A 202 -8.15 4.66 -7.83
N ARG A 203 -8.39 5.34 -8.94
CA ARG A 203 -9.68 5.91 -9.31
C ARG A 203 -9.99 5.53 -10.76
N SER A 204 -11.02 4.71 -10.94
CA SER A 204 -11.36 4.13 -12.25
C SER A 204 -10.20 3.33 -12.84
N ASP A 205 -9.48 3.86 -13.81
CA ASP A 205 -8.37 3.24 -14.52
C ASP A 205 -7.06 4.03 -14.39
N GLU A 206 -7.00 5.00 -13.47
CA GLU A 206 -5.81 5.80 -13.18
C GLU A 206 -5.38 5.66 -11.72
N LEU A 207 -4.08 5.81 -11.46
CA LEU A 207 -3.54 5.97 -10.12
C LEU A 207 -3.37 7.45 -9.84
N VAL A 208 -3.98 7.94 -8.76
CA VAL A 208 -3.80 9.30 -8.27
C VAL A 208 -2.77 9.26 -7.15
N TYR A 209 -1.66 9.98 -7.33
CA TYR A 209 -0.64 10.19 -6.31
C TYR A 209 -0.59 11.66 -5.93
N ILE A 210 -0.76 11.95 -4.65
CA ILE A 210 -0.69 13.29 -4.07
C ILE A 210 0.52 13.36 -3.16
N ARG A 211 1.34 14.38 -3.34
CA ARG A 211 2.36 14.79 -2.38
C ARG A 211 2.23 16.29 -2.17
N ASP A 212 1.72 16.68 -1.02
CA ASP A 212 1.40 18.07 -0.72
C ASP A 212 0.52 18.68 -1.83
N ASN A 213 0.99 19.71 -2.50
CA ASN A 213 0.30 20.38 -3.61
C ASN A 213 0.64 19.83 -5.01
N PHE A 214 1.43 18.76 -5.10
CA PHE A 214 1.69 18.08 -6.35
C PHE A 214 0.76 16.87 -6.50
N VAL A 215 -0.02 16.88 -7.57
CA VAL A 215 -0.93 15.79 -7.91
C VAL A 215 -0.47 15.16 -9.22
N HIS A 216 -0.27 13.85 -9.20
CA HIS A 216 0.10 13.04 -10.35
C HIS A 216 -1.06 12.11 -10.69
N PHE A 217 -1.61 12.27 -11.89
CA PHE A 217 -2.57 11.34 -12.47
C PHE A 217 -1.80 10.41 -13.40
N ILE A 218 -1.81 9.13 -13.10
CA ILE A 218 -0.99 8.15 -13.80
C ILE A 218 -1.91 7.09 -14.42
N LYS A 219 -1.85 7.00 -15.75
CA LYS A 219 -2.60 6.02 -16.52
C LYS A 219 -1.68 5.41 -17.57
N ASP A 220 -1.64 4.07 -17.65
CA ASP A 220 -0.83 3.32 -18.61
C ASP A 220 0.66 3.74 -18.62
N GLY A 221 1.19 4.08 -17.43
CA GLY A 221 2.57 4.54 -17.27
C GLY A 221 2.82 6.00 -17.66
N VAL A 222 1.82 6.70 -18.21
CA VAL A 222 1.90 8.12 -18.51
C VAL A 222 1.45 8.94 -17.30
N SER A 223 2.28 9.90 -16.88
CA SER A 223 1.99 10.76 -15.73
C SER A 223 1.71 12.19 -16.17
N ARG A 224 0.57 12.73 -15.75
CA ARG A 224 0.26 14.17 -15.79
C ARG A 224 0.47 14.75 -14.42
N ASN A 225 1.48 15.60 -14.28
CA ASN A 225 1.88 16.20 -13.01
C ASN A 225 1.39 17.64 -12.93
N LEU A 226 0.66 17.96 -11.87
CA LEU A 226 0.06 19.28 -11.67
C LEU A 226 0.46 19.80 -10.28
N LYS A 227 0.87 21.07 -10.22
CA LYS A 227 0.94 21.84 -8.98
C LYS A 227 -0.41 22.51 -8.81
N MET A 228 -1.07 22.31 -7.68
CA MET A 228 -2.46 22.74 -7.44
C MET A 228 -2.56 23.59 -6.17
N SER A 229 -3.61 24.38 -6.08
CA SER A 229 -3.96 25.05 -4.84
C SER A 229 -4.38 24.04 -3.77
N LEU A 230 -4.30 24.40 -2.49
CA LEU A 230 -4.79 23.56 -1.39
C LEU A 230 -6.26 23.20 -1.57
N ASP A 231 -7.08 24.14 -2.02
CA ASP A 231 -8.52 23.93 -2.25
C ASP A 231 -8.78 22.91 -3.38
N ASP A 232 -7.96 22.94 -4.44
CA ASP A 232 -8.11 21.98 -5.53
C ASP A 232 -7.59 20.59 -5.12
N VAL A 233 -6.49 20.51 -4.36
CA VAL A 233 -6.06 19.24 -3.77
C VAL A 233 -7.14 18.66 -2.87
N ARG A 234 -7.78 19.50 -2.02
CA ARG A 234 -8.90 19.07 -1.17
C ARG A 234 -10.05 18.47 -1.98
N LYS A 235 -10.45 19.12 -3.08
CA LYS A 235 -11.48 18.59 -3.98
C LYS A 235 -11.10 17.23 -4.56
N ILE A 236 -9.83 17.06 -4.95
CA ILE A 236 -9.32 15.76 -5.41
C ILE A 236 -9.42 14.71 -4.29
N VAL A 237 -8.96 15.02 -3.08
CA VAL A 237 -9.01 14.11 -1.92
C VAL A 237 -10.44 13.65 -1.65
N VAL A 238 -11.41 14.59 -1.64
CA VAL A 238 -12.83 14.27 -1.47
C VAL A 238 -13.33 13.40 -2.62
N SER A 239 -12.92 13.67 -3.86
CA SER A 239 -13.30 12.85 -5.03
C SER A 239 -12.75 11.42 -4.97
N LEU A 240 -11.67 11.19 -4.21
CA LEU A 240 -11.15 9.86 -3.91
C LEU A 240 -11.95 9.14 -2.80
N GLY A 241 -12.98 9.79 -2.24
CA GLY A 241 -13.81 9.26 -1.16
C GLY A 241 -13.17 9.36 0.23
N ILE A 242 -12.18 10.23 0.40
CA ILE A 242 -11.56 10.54 1.70
C ILE A 242 -12.28 11.75 2.29
N GLU A 243 -12.63 11.67 3.57
CA GLU A 243 -13.36 12.74 4.26
C GLU A 243 -12.49 13.99 4.41
N GLU A 244 -13.05 15.15 4.04
CA GLU A 244 -12.38 16.44 4.07
C GLU A 244 -11.78 16.78 5.43
N LYS A 245 -12.53 16.51 6.50
CA LYS A 245 -12.14 16.83 7.88
C LYS A 245 -10.80 16.23 8.30
N ILE A 246 -10.51 14.97 7.94
CA ILE A 246 -9.22 14.35 8.32
C ILE A 246 -8.07 14.92 7.49
N PHE A 247 -8.32 15.26 6.23
CA PHE A 247 -7.36 15.93 5.38
C PHE A 247 -7.00 17.31 5.95
N ASP A 248 -7.99 18.13 6.25
CA ASP A 248 -7.80 19.49 6.80
C ASP A 248 -7.06 19.47 8.15
N LYS A 249 -7.32 18.46 8.97
CA LYS A 249 -6.62 18.28 10.22
C LYS A 249 -5.15 17.91 10.01
N ALA A 250 -4.85 17.04 9.05
CA ALA A 250 -3.47 16.72 8.68
C ALA A 250 -2.73 17.94 8.12
N VAL A 251 -3.38 18.72 7.26
CA VAL A 251 -2.88 20.00 6.74
C VAL A 251 -2.52 20.97 7.88
N SER A 252 -3.44 21.11 8.85
CA SER A 252 -3.24 21.98 10.01
C SER A 252 -2.08 21.52 10.89
N ASN A 253 -1.99 20.21 11.17
CA ASN A 253 -0.93 19.63 12.01
C ASN A 253 0.46 19.75 11.38
N LEU A 254 0.54 19.75 10.06
CA LEU A 254 1.80 19.93 9.32
C LEU A 254 2.17 21.41 9.11
N GLY A 255 1.31 22.35 9.51
CA GLY A 255 1.52 23.80 9.27
C GLY A 255 1.56 24.16 7.79
N TRP A 256 0.89 23.40 6.95
CA TRP A 256 0.95 23.60 5.49
C TRP A 256 0.28 24.88 5.03
N LYS A 257 -0.68 25.41 5.79
CA LYS A 257 -1.37 26.68 5.49
C LYS A 257 -0.41 27.89 5.42
N ASP A 258 0.70 27.82 6.14
CA ASP A 258 1.66 28.92 6.26
C ASP A 258 2.86 28.76 5.31
N LYS A 259 2.95 27.67 4.58
CA LYS A 259 3.96 27.48 3.54
C LYS A 259 3.40 28.05 2.24
N GLU A 260 3.50 29.38 2.09
CA GLU A 260 3.32 30.00 0.78
C GLU A 260 4.26 29.37 -0.25
N ILE A 261 3.69 29.01 -1.36
CA ILE A 261 4.27 28.21 -2.44
C ILE A 261 4.90 29.13 -3.49
#